data_778a19c008a5fd5272b3cd2a313b2f40
#
_entry.id   778a19c008a5fd5272b3cd2a313b2f40
#
_cell.length_a   1.000
_cell.length_b   1.000
_cell.length_c   1.000
_cell.angle_alpha   90.00
_cell.angle_beta   90.00
_cell.angle_gamma   90.00
#
_symmetry.space_group_name_H-M   'P 1'
#
loop_
_entity.id
_entity.type
_entity.pdbx_description
1 polymer ?
#
loop_
_entity_poly.entity_id
_entity_poly.type
_entity_poly.pdbx_seq_one_letter_code
_entity_poly.pdbx_strand_id
1 'polypeptide(L)'
;AETGYRIGELLGVKYVKDIDYRNHMIRVCFREDNENEARAKNAEYRSAKISNDTFEFLMDYLAKYRKILQHQDYLFVNIMGENIGKPLRVDSVYDMLDRMEKKTGVKITPHMLRHYFANMRKQAGWELEMISQALGHKHLDTTIKYLDWLDDELIEASNEFYAQHTAIYG
;
A
#
# COMPACT_ATOMS: atom_id res chain seq x y z
N ALA A 1 2.63 -3.52 1.35
CA ALA A 1 1.59 -3.71 2.37
C ALA A 1 1.51 -2.55 3.36
N GLU A 2 2.64 -1.95 3.79
CA GLU A 2 2.65 -0.93 4.88
C GLU A 2 1.97 0.40 4.54
N THR A 3 1.94 0.80 3.29
CA THR A 3 1.38 2.11 2.88
C THR A 3 -0.08 2.06 2.52
N GLY A 4 -0.62 0.89 2.20
CA GLY A 4 -1.97 0.74 1.66
C GLY A 4 -2.18 1.38 0.27
N TYR A 5 -1.13 1.82 -0.42
CA TYR A 5 -1.23 2.48 -1.72
C TYR A 5 -1.67 1.54 -2.83
N ARG A 6 -2.37 2.08 -3.83
CA ARG A 6 -2.62 1.37 -5.08
C ARG A 6 -1.32 1.18 -5.84
N ILE A 7 -1.23 0.10 -6.62
CA ILE A 7 -0.01 -0.19 -7.39
C ILE A 7 0.39 0.99 -8.30
N GLY A 8 -0.58 1.61 -8.99
CA GLY A 8 -0.31 2.78 -9.83
C GLY A 8 0.18 4.00 -9.05
N GLU A 9 -0.28 4.19 -7.80
CA GLU A 9 0.21 5.26 -6.93
C GLU A 9 1.66 5.00 -6.51
N LEU A 10 1.96 3.75 -6.16
CA LEU A 10 3.30 3.36 -5.72
C LEU A 10 4.33 3.46 -6.85
N LEU A 11 3.98 3.00 -8.05
CA LEU A 11 4.88 3.06 -9.21
C LEU A 11 5.11 4.48 -9.74
N GLY A 12 4.26 5.44 -9.38
CA GLY A 12 4.45 6.86 -9.68
C GLY A 12 5.38 7.59 -8.71
N VAL A 13 5.85 6.94 -7.65
CA VAL A 13 6.73 7.56 -6.64
C VAL A 13 8.10 7.88 -7.23
N LYS A 14 8.54 9.12 -7.02
CA LYS A 14 9.87 9.61 -7.40
C LYS A 14 10.76 9.69 -6.17
N TYR A 15 11.90 8.98 -6.19
CA TYR A 15 12.71 8.78 -4.98
C TYR A 15 13.35 10.08 -4.43
N VAL A 16 13.59 11.07 -5.29
CA VAL A 16 14.16 12.37 -4.86
C VAL A 16 13.09 13.29 -4.26
N LYS A 17 11.88 13.28 -4.82
CA LYS A 17 10.85 14.29 -4.53
C LYS A 17 9.79 13.83 -3.55
N ASP A 18 9.49 12.52 -3.56
CA ASP A 18 8.31 11.99 -2.88
C ASP A 18 8.67 11.20 -1.60
N ILE A 19 9.95 11.07 -1.26
CA ILE A 19 10.39 10.41 -0.04
C ILE A 19 10.92 11.45 0.95
N ASP A 20 10.33 11.47 2.12
CA ASP A 20 10.86 12.17 3.28
C ASP A 20 11.78 11.21 4.05
N TYR A 21 13.05 11.29 3.75
CA TYR A 21 14.08 10.43 4.33
C TYR A 21 14.28 10.66 5.85
N ARG A 22 13.94 11.84 6.33
CA ARG A 22 14.08 12.17 7.76
C ARG A 22 12.97 11.54 8.59
N ASN A 23 11.77 11.53 8.07
CA ASN A 23 10.59 11.05 8.78
C ASN A 23 10.14 9.66 8.32
N HIS A 24 10.86 9.01 7.41
CA HIS A 24 10.54 7.72 6.79
C HIS A 24 9.14 7.69 6.19
N MET A 25 8.81 8.71 5.38
CA MET A 25 7.50 8.84 4.76
C MET A 25 7.60 8.77 3.24
N ILE A 26 6.61 8.13 2.64
CA ILE A 26 6.42 8.09 1.18
C ILE A 26 5.16 8.89 0.85
N ARG A 27 5.28 9.83 -0.09
CA ARG A 27 4.17 10.66 -0.57
C ARG A 27 3.62 10.14 -1.87
N VAL A 28 2.30 10.12 -2.01
CA VAL A 28 1.63 9.96 -3.28
C VAL A 28 1.37 11.34 -3.86
N CYS A 29 1.89 11.58 -5.07
CA CYS A 29 1.65 12.79 -5.82
C CYS A 29 0.90 12.44 -7.11
N PHE A 30 -0.17 13.16 -7.39
CA PHE A 30 -0.86 13.06 -8.68
C PHE A 30 0.03 13.65 -9.78
N ARG A 31 0.24 12.88 -10.84
CA ARG A 31 0.94 13.31 -12.06
C ARG A 31 0.23 12.71 -13.27
N GLU A 32 -0.02 13.52 -14.29
CA GLU A 32 -0.68 13.10 -15.52
C GLU A 32 0.30 12.53 -16.54
N ASP A 33 1.58 12.89 -16.43
CA ASP A 33 2.65 12.67 -17.39
C ASP A 33 3.65 11.57 -16.97
N ASN A 34 3.23 10.60 -16.17
CA ASN A 34 4.11 9.49 -15.78
C ASN A 34 4.43 8.61 -17.00
N GLU A 35 5.71 8.45 -17.31
CA GLU A 35 6.22 7.64 -18.44
C GLU A 35 5.74 6.18 -18.39
N ASN A 36 5.54 5.63 -17.20
CA ASN A 36 5.06 4.26 -16.98
C ASN A 36 3.53 4.15 -16.91
N GLU A 37 2.82 5.21 -17.30
CA GLU A 37 1.35 5.30 -17.25
C GLU A 37 0.76 5.08 -15.85
N ALA A 38 1.59 5.16 -14.82
CA ALA A 38 1.16 5.05 -13.43
C ALA A 38 0.23 6.22 -13.08
N ARG A 39 -0.99 5.90 -12.62
CA ARG A 39 -2.02 6.91 -12.32
C ARG A 39 -2.43 6.82 -10.86
N ALA A 40 -2.41 7.97 -10.20
CA ALA A 40 -3.18 8.19 -8.98
C ALA A 40 -4.59 8.62 -9.39
N LYS A 41 -5.60 7.77 -9.17
CA LYS A 41 -6.99 8.04 -9.61
C LYS A 41 -7.62 9.27 -8.97
N ASN A 42 -7.11 9.70 -7.81
CA ASN A 42 -7.58 10.87 -7.09
C ASN A 42 -6.42 11.84 -6.97
N ALA A 43 -6.67 13.11 -7.29
CA ALA A 43 -5.69 14.19 -7.18
C ALA A 43 -5.31 14.54 -5.72
N GLU A 44 -5.46 13.61 -4.79
CA GLU A 44 -5.19 13.82 -3.38
C GLU A 44 -3.75 13.48 -3.05
N TYR A 45 -3.08 14.45 -2.45
CA TYR A 45 -1.78 14.26 -1.84
C TYR A 45 -1.97 13.56 -0.49
N ARG A 46 -1.30 12.43 -0.30
CA ARG A 46 -1.23 11.77 0.99
C ARG A 46 0.13 11.16 1.23
N SER A 47 0.47 11.00 2.50
CA SER A 47 1.73 10.42 2.92
C SER A 47 1.48 9.22 3.82
N ALA A 48 2.34 8.22 3.72
CA ALA A 48 2.35 7.08 4.63
C ALA A 48 3.74 6.93 5.23
N LYS A 49 3.77 6.67 6.53
CA LYS A 49 4.99 6.30 7.24
C LYS A 49 5.28 4.82 7.00
N ILE A 50 6.52 4.48 6.75
CA ILE A 50 7.02 3.11 6.67
C ILE A 50 7.83 2.77 7.93
N SER A 51 7.93 1.49 8.25
CA SER A 51 8.76 1.02 9.36
C SER A 51 10.24 1.28 9.11
N ASN A 52 11.04 1.22 10.19
CA ASN A 52 12.49 1.34 10.07
C ASN A 52 13.07 0.23 9.20
N ASP A 53 12.59 -1.00 9.35
CA ASP A 53 13.05 -2.15 8.56
C ASP A 53 12.77 -1.94 7.06
N THR A 54 11.56 -1.49 6.70
CA THR A 54 11.23 -1.17 5.30
C THR A 54 12.07 0.02 4.78
N PHE A 55 12.35 0.99 5.63
CA PHE A 55 13.23 2.10 5.27
C PHE A 55 14.68 1.64 5.02
N GLU A 56 15.23 0.75 5.83
CA GLU A 56 16.55 0.16 5.62
C GLU A 56 16.60 -0.61 4.29
N PHE A 57 15.60 -1.45 3.99
CA PHE A 57 15.48 -2.09 2.68
C PHE A 57 15.43 -1.10 1.52
N LEU A 58 14.73 0.01 1.70
CA LEU A 58 14.69 1.08 0.71
C LEU A 58 16.08 1.69 0.48
N MET A 59 16.82 1.96 1.55
CA MET A 59 18.17 2.52 1.46
C MET A 59 19.15 1.54 0.79
N ASP A 60 19.06 0.26 1.13
CA ASP A 60 19.86 -0.80 0.49
C ASP A 60 19.54 -0.91 -1.01
N TYR A 61 18.26 -0.84 -1.37
CA TYR A 61 17.84 -0.83 -2.76
C TYR A 61 18.43 0.38 -3.52
N LEU A 62 18.32 1.58 -2.96
CA LEU A 62 18.83 2.80 -3.58
C LEU A 62 20.37 2.75 -3.73
N ALA A 63 21.07 2.24 -2.73
CA ALA A 63 22.53 2.08 -2.78
C ALA A 63 22.94 1.04 -3.84
N LYS A 64 22.31 -0.12 -3.82
CA LYS A 64 22.60 -1.24 -4.73
C LYS A 64 22.40 -0.89 -6.19
N TYR A 65 21.31 -0.19 -6.50
CA TYR A 65 20.92 0.14 -7.87
C TYR A 65 21.23 1.60 -8.26
N ARG A 66 22.09 2.29 -7.51
CA ARG A 66 22.44 3.69 -7.71
C ARG A 66 22.80 4.02 -9.16
N LYS A 67 23.60 3.16 -9.82
CA LYS A 67 24.03 3.38 -11.21
C LYS A 67 22.87 3.36 -12.21
N ILE A 68 21.81 2.62 -11.92
CA ILE A 68 20.60 2.54 -12.74
C ILE A 68 19.71 3.73 -12.43
N LEU A 69 19.50 4.03 -11.15
CA LEU A 69 18.60 5.07 -10.67
C LEU A 69 19.05 6.49 -11.00
N GLN A 70 20.35 6.75 -11.12
CA GLN A 70 20.88 8.10 -11.38
C GLN A 70 20.43 8.73 -12.71
N HIS A 71 19.87 7.94 -13.63
CA HIS A 71 19.44 8.39 -14.98
C HIS A 71 17.96 8.72 -15.06
N GLN A 72 17.20 8.59 -13.99
CA GLN A 72 15.78 8.86 -13.95
C GLN A 72 15.31 9.11 -12.49
N ASP A 73 14.05 9.56 -12.30
CA ASP A 73 13.53 9.97 -10.99
C ASP A 73 12.70 8.89 -10.28
N TYR A 74 12.18 7.89 -11.01
CA TYR A 74 11.26 6.91 -10.46
C TYR A 74 11.93 5.98 -9.44
N LEU A 75 11.22 5.69 -8.36
CA LEU A 75 11.71 4.76 -7.34
C LEU A 75 11.81 3.33 -7.87
N PHE A 76 10.78 2.87 -8.58
CA PHE A 76 10.71 1.51 -9.08
C PHE A 76 11.04 1.44 -10.56
N VAL A 77 12.13 0.75 -10.89
CA VAL A 77 12.65 0.59 -12.25
C VAL A 77 12.94 -0.87 -12.57
N ASN A 78 13.01 -1.18 -13.85
CA ASN A 78 13.48 -2.48 -14.29
C ASN A 78 14.98 -2.59 -13.99
N ILE A 79 15.36 -3.61 -13.22
CA ILE A 79 16.75 -3.84 -12.77
C ILE A 79 17.48 -4.86 -13.62
N MET A 80 16.79 -5.49 -14.59
CA MET A 80 17.34 -6.49 -15.51
C MET A 80 16.59 -6.51 -16.84
N GLY A 81 17.17 -7.14 -17.85
CA GLY A 81 16.58 -7.29 -19.17
C GLY A 81 16.78 -6.06 -20.06
N GLU A 82 16.10 -6.06 -21.22
CA GLU A 82 16.24 -5.02 -22.25
C GLU A 82 15.73 -3.63 -21.78
N ASN A 83 14.83 -3.60 -20.82
CA ASN A 83 14.24 -2.36 -20.29
C ASN A 83 14.91 -1.89 -18.99
N ILE A 84 16.14 -2.31 -18.74
CA ILE A 84 16.87 -1.90 -17.53
C ILE A 84 16.90 -0.37 -17.40
N GLY A 85 16.58 0.15 -16.20
CA GLY A 85 16.53 1.56 -15.90
C GLY A 85 15.23 2.27 -16.29
N LYS A 86 14.37 1.68 -17.13
CA LYS A 86 13.07 2.26 -17.42
C LYS A 86 12.11 2.09 -16.23
N PRO A 87 11.22 3.07 -15.99
CA PRO A 87 10.22 2.99 -14.93
C PRO A 87 9.39 1.71 -15.03
N LEU A 88 9.15 1.06 -13.89
CA LEU A 88 8.40 -0.18 -13.82
C LEU A 88 6.92 0.08 -14.11
N ARG A 89 6.32 -0.72 -14.99
CA ARG A 89 4.91 -0.63 -15.37
C ARG A 89 4.05 -1.55 -14.50
N VAL A 90 2.77 -1.21 -14.37
CA VAL A 90 1.79 -2.01 -13.62
C VAL A 90 1.74 -3.46 -14.15
N ASP A 91 1.65 -3.62 -15.47
CA ASP A 91 1.60 -4.94 -16.12
C ASP A 91 2.82 -5.79 -15.78
N SER A 92 4.02 -5.20 -15.74
CA SER A 92 5.24 -5.91 -15.38
C SER A 92 5.22 -6.45 -13.94
N VAL A 93 4.54 -5.74 -13.02
CA VAL A 93 4.35 -6.21 -11.65
C VAL A 93 3.39 -7.41 -11.62
N TYR A 94 2.29 -7.36 -12.35
CA TYR A 94 1.36 -8.50 -12.44
C TYR A 94 2.05 -9.73 -13.06
N ASP A 95 2.80 -9.57 -14.15
CA ASP A 95 3.58 -10.64 -14.77
C ASP A 95 4.61 -11.25 -13.79
N MET A 96 5.23 -10.42 -12.97
CA MET A 96 6.15 -10.89 -11.92
C MET A 96 5.42 -11.70 -10.86
N LEU A 97 4.26 -11.23 -10.40
CA LEU A 97 3.45 -11.92 -9.39
C LEU A 97 2.90 -13.25 -9.93
N ASP A 98 2.45 -13.30 -11.17
CA ASP A 98 2.00 -14.53 -11.83
C ASP A 98 3.13 -15.58 -11.95
N ARG A 99 4.35 -15.12 -12.26
CA ARG A 99 5.53 -16.00 -12.26
C ARG A 99 5.86 -16.51 -10.85
N MET A 100 5.68 -15.69 -9.82
CA MET A 100 5.87 -16.11 -8.44
C MET A 100 4.80 -17.13 -8.03
N GLU A 101 3.52 -16.90 -8.36
CA GLU A 101 2.42 -17.84 -8.11
C GLU A 101 2.72 -19.20 -8.73
N LYS A 102 3.14 -19.23 -10.00
CA LYS A 102 3.52 -20.50 -10.69
C LYS A 102 4.66 -21.26 -10.00
N LYS A 103 5.58 -20.54 -9.34
CA LYS A 103 6.71 -21.16 -8.63
C LYS A 103 6.38 -21.61 -7.21
N THR A 104 5.54 -20.90 -6.53
CA THR A 104 5.28 -21.06 -5.07
C THR A 104 3.93 -21.70 -4.77
N GLY A 105 2.99 -21.67 -5.73
CA GLY A 105 1.59 -22.02 -5.51
C GLY A 105 0.81 -20.96 -4.70
N VAL A 106 1.45 -19.86 -4.33
CA VAL A 106 0.84 -18.79 -3.51
C VAL A 106 0.46 -17.61 -4.38
N LYS A 107 -0.84 -17.31 -4.45
CA LYS A 107 -1.36 -16.17 -5.17
C LYS A 107 -1.27 -14.91 -4.31
N ILE A 108 -0.59 -13.88 -4.82
CA ILE A 108 -0.53 -12.55 -4.21
C ILE A 108 -0.85 -11.52 -5.28
N THR A 109 -1.72 -10.56 -4.97
CA THR A 109 -2.00 -9.42 -5.84
C THR A 109 -1.80 -8.09 -5.09
N PRO A 110 -1.54 -6.98 -5.80
CA PRO A 110 -1.47 -5.67 -5.16
C PRO A 110 -2.75 -5.31 -4.38
N HIS A 111 -3.89 -5.75 -4.88
CA HIS A 111 -5.19 -5.53 -4.23
C HIS A 111 -5.29 -6.30 -2.90
N MET A 112 -4.86 -7.56 -2.85
CA MET A 112 -4.80 -8.34 -1.60
C MET A 112 -3.90 -7.68 -0.56
N LEU A 113 -2.74 -7.15 -0.96
CA LEU A 113 -1.85 -6.45 -0.04
C LEU A 113 -2.48 -5.16 0.53
N ARG A 114 -3.31 -4.51 -0.25
CA ARG A 114 -4.04 -3.33 0.20
C ARG A 114 -5.20 -3.70 1.14
N HIS A 115 -5.91 -4.81 0.87
CA HIS A 115 -6.88 -5.39 1.81
C HIS A 115 -6.23 -5.76 3.14
N TYR A 116 -5.09 -6.44 3.07
CA TYR A 116 -4.30 -6.77 4.24
C TYR A 116 -3.96 -5.54 5.08
N PHE A 117 -3.52 -4.44 4.44
CA PHE A 117 -3.26 -3.18 5.14
C PHE A 117 -4.50 -2.71 5.92
N ALA A 118 -5.66 -2.67 5.27
CA ALA A 118 -6.90 -2.19 5.89
C ALA A 118 -7.31 -3.05 7.10
N ASN A 119 -7.29 -4.37 6.94
CA ASN A 119 -7.66 -5.30 7.99
C ASN A 119 -6.70 -5.24 9.19
N MET A 120 -5.39 -5.18 8.94
CA MET A 120 -4.41 -5.04 10.02
C MET A 120 -4.56 -3.73 10.79
N ARG A 121 -4.94 -2.63 10.14
CA ARG A 121 -5.20 -1.34 10.82
C ARG A 121 -6.49 -1.38 11.63
N LYS A 122 -7.53 -2.03 11.11
CA LYS A 122 -8.77 -2.27 11.86
C LYS A 122 -8.50 -3.09 13.11
N GLN A 123 -7.80 -4.22 13.01
CA GLN A 123 -7.41 -5.05 14.16
C GLN A 123 -6.55 -4.29 15.17
N ALA A 124 -5.75 -3.34 14.72
CA ALA A 124 -4.98 -2.44 15.58
C ALA A 124 -5.81 -1.30 16.19
N GLY A 125 -7.13 -1.28 16.00
CA GLY A 125 -8.04 -0.30 16.58
C GLY A 125 -8.10 1.05 15.87
N TRP A 126 -7.67 1.12 14.60
CA TRP A 126 -7.80 2.36 13.85
C TRP A 126 -9.27 2.63 13.50
N GLU A 127 -9.69 3.90 13.65
CA GLU A 127 -11.01 4.35 13.23
C GLU A 127 -11.17 4.22 11.70
N LEU A 128 -12.43 3.93 11.26
CA LEU A 128 -12.72 3.71 9.84
C LEU A 128 -12.35 4.91 8.97
N GLU A 129 -12.56 6.13 9.48
CA GLU A 129 -12.21 7.38 8.81
C GLU A 129 -10.70 7.48 8.58
N MET A 130 -9.89 7.08 9.55
CA MET A 130 -8.44 7.07 9.45
C MET A 130 -7.97 6.05 8.41
N ILE A 131 -8.54 4.84 8.40
CA ILE A 131 -8.26 3.83 7.39
C ILE A 131 -8.68 4.32 6.00
N SER A 132 -9.86 4.92 5.88
CA SER A 132 -10.40 5.48 4.64
C SER A 132 -9.45 6.55 4.07
N GLN A 133 -8.99 7.45 4.91
CA GLN A 133 -8.05 8.50 4.54
C GLN A 133 -6.69 7.91 4.10
N ALA A 134 -6.15 6.95 4.84
CA ALA A 134 -4.89 6.28 4.49
C ALA A 134 -4.98 5.55 3.15
N LEU A 135 -6.12 4.96 2.84
CA LEU A 135 -6.40 4.32 1.55
C LEU A 135 -6.70 5.33 0.43
N GLY A 136 -7.00 6.60 0.73
CA GLY A 136 -7.46 7.59 -0.25
C GLY A 136 -8.82 7.21 -0.85
N HIS A 137 -9.76 6.80 -0.01
CA HIS A 137 -11.15 6.62 -0.40
C HIS A 137 -11.90 7.93 -0.20
N LYS A 138 -12.68 8.36 -1.20
CA LYS A 138 -13.52 9.56 -1.11
C LYS A 138 -14.75 9.36 -0.23
N HIS A 139 -15.20 8.10 -0.10
CA HIS A 139 -16.40 7.74 0.63
C HIS A 139 -16.11 6.58 1.59
N LEU A 140 -16.63 6.69 2.80
CA LEU A 140 -16.45 5.70 3.86
C LEU A 140 -17.01 4.33 3.47
N ASP A 141 -18.12 4.30 2.74
CA ASP A 141 -18.74 3.07 2.22
C ASP A 141 -17.76 2.21 1.40
N THR A 142 -16.82 2.84 0.69
CA THR A 142 -15.78 2.13 -0.05
C THR A 142 -14.84 1.40 0.91
N THR A 143 -14.52 2.00 2.05
CA THR A 143 -13.66 1.39 3.08
C THR A 143 -14.38 0.24 3.76
N ILE A 144 -15.65 0.39 4.10
CA ILE A 144 -16.47 -0.66 4.73
C ILE A 144 -16.51 -1.91 3.85
N LYS A 145 -16.72 -1.76 2.53
CA LYS A 145 -16.68 -2.88 1.57
C LYS A 145 -15.28 -3.52 1.43
N TYR A 146 -14.25 -2.81 1.85
CA TYR A 146 -12.86 -3.27 1.78
C TYR A 146 -12.41 -4.06 3.00
N LEU A 147 -13.16 -3.98 4.10
CA LEU A 147 -12.89 -4.69 5.33
C LEU A 147 -13.66 -6.01 5.35
N ASP A 148 -12.95 -7.09 5.65
CA ASP A 148 -13.58 -8.37 5.94
C ASP A 148 -14.14 -8.29 7.37
N TRP A 149 -15.46 -8.21 7.49
CA TRP A 149 -16.16 -8.33 8.75
C TRP A 149 -16.34 -9.82 9.03
N LEU A 150 -15.62 -10.33 10.02
CA LEU A 150 -15.79 -11.69 10.48
C LEU A 150 -17.01 -11.72 11.42
N ASP A 151 -17.93 -12.65 11.19
CA ASP A 151 -19.10 -12.86 12.08
C ASP A 151 -18.65 -13.09 13.52
N ASP A 152 -17.49 -13.75 13.71
CA ASP A 152 -16.90 -14.02 15.02
C ASP A 152 -16.53 -12.72 15.77
N GLU A 153 -16.00 -11.70 15.10
CA GLU A 153 -15.70 -10.39 15.71
C GLU A 153 -16.98 -9.69 16.19
N LEU A 154 -18.07 -9.80 15.43
CA LEU A 154 -19.36 -9.23 15.79
C LEU A 154 -19.98 -9.96 16.98
N ILE A 155 -19.84 -11.29 17.03
CA ILE A 155 -20.30 -12.13 18.15
C ILE A 155 -19.52 -11.78 19.39
N GLU A 156 -18.18 -11.68 19.31
CA GLU A 156 -17.32 -11.36 20.45
C GLU A 156 -17.63 -9.97 21.00
N ALA A 157 -17.70 -8.95 20.14
CA ALA A 157 -18.08 -7.59 20.54
C ALA A 157 -19.48 -7.52 21.17
N SER A 158 -20.42 -8.30 20.65
CA SER A 158 -21.77 -8.41 21.24
C SER A 158 -21.75 -9.06 22.61
N ASN A 159 -20.98 -10.12 22.78
CA ASN A 159 -20.83 -10.81 24.06
C ASN A 159 -20.19 -9.89 25.12
N GLU A 160 -19.15 -9.14 24.75
CA GLU A 160 -18.54 -8.15 25.62
C GLU A 160 -19.53 -7.05 26.02
N PHE A 161 -20.29 -6.52 25.05
CA PHE A 161 -21.31 -5.52 25.33
C PHE A 161 -22.35 -6.02 26.31
N TYR A 162 -22.90 -7.23 26.11
CA TYR A 162 -23.88 -7.82 27.01
C TYR A 162 -23.32 -8.13 28.40
N ALA A 163 -22.06 -8.58 28.47
CA ALA A 163 -21.39 -8.82 29.77
C ALA A 163 -21.23 -7.52 30.59
N GLN A 164 -20.98 -6.40 29.92
CA GLN A 164 -20.84 -5.09 30.58
C GLN A 164 -22.18 -4.44 30.94
N HIS A 165 -23.27 -4.84 30.27
CA HIS A 165 -24.59 -4.21 30.41
C HIS A 165 -25.68 -5.16 30.89
N THR A 166 -25.30 -6.22 31.61
CA THR A 166 -26.25 -7.21 32.17
C THR A 166 -27.35 -6.59 33.03
N ALA A 167 -27.09 -5.46 33.68
CA ALA A 167 -28.10 -4.73 34.48
C ALA A 167 -29.24 -4.11 33.62
N ILE A 168 -29.04 -3.98 32.29
CA ILE A 168 -30.03 -3.41 31.36
C ILE A 168 -30.87 -4.53 30.72
N TYR A 169 -30.31 -5.73 30.56
CA TYR A 169 -30.89 -6.85 29.82
C TYR A 169 -31.12 -8.11 30.67
N GLY A 170 -30.82 -8.03 31.96
CA GLY A 170 -30.99 -9.10 32.95
C GLY A 170 -32.40 -9.20 33.53
#